data_9322f6f7be84f81a81c4feb7efc2ffce
#
_entry.id   9322f6f7be84f81a81c4feb7efc2ffce
#
_cell.length_a   1.000
_cell.length_b   1.000
_cell.length_c   1.000
_cell.angle_alpha   90.00
_cell.angle_beta   90.00
_cell.angle_gamma   90.00
#
_symmetry.space_group_name_H-M   'P 1'
#
loop_
_entity.id
_entity.type
_entity.pdbx_description
1 polymer ?
#
loop_
_entity_poly.entity_id
_entity_poly.type
_entity_poly.pdbx_seq_one_letter_code
_entity_poly.pdbx_strand_id
1 'polypeptide(L)'
;MADGLSYVPFKPGPGLVEHIALHIEHQIVAGILRSGDRIQETRVVSQLDVSRGSVRESFRVLERRRLIDVIPRRGAIVTSLSPSRVQDLTSALPILLTHVISELVPVWSPKHSRSLEEAMQASESKFGCINPISVLEAICRLHPNTVYRELIDDLIPTFDRVFSKLVRLNLSGVESLDRMLKTKLIPAIEAGQIDESAHQVSELCRSLERKYLETLKRTG
;
A
#
# COMPACT_ATOMS: atom_id res chain seq x y z
N MET A 1 -9.27 -25.39 -3.04
CA MET A 1 -8.80 -24.84 -4.33
C MET A 1 -9.50 -23.50 -4.49
N ALA A 2 -8.77 -22.41 -4.34
CA ALA A 2 -9.37 -21.08 -4.40
C ALA A 2 -9.53 -20.67 -5.87
N ASP A 3 -10.77 -20.63 -6.34
CA ASP A 3 -11.17 -19.96 -7.59
C ASP A 3 -11.14 -18.45 -7.37
N GLY A 4 -9.97 -17.93 -7.03
CA GLY A 4 -9.79 -16.66 -6.35
C GLY A 4 -9.53 -15.43 -7.21
N LEU A 5 -9.85 -15.47 -8.53
CA LEU A 5 -9.91 -14.21 -9.30
C LEU A 5 -11.38 -13.79 -9.34
N SER A 6 -11.83 -12.97 -8.36
CA SER A 6 -13.16 -12.40 -8.40
C SER A 6 -13.28 -11.47 -9.61
N TYR A 7 -14.44 -11.55 -10.27
CA TYR A 7 -14.75 -10.74 -11.43
C TYR A 7 -14.86 -9.26 -11.04
N VAL A 8 -13.79 -8.52 -11.24
CA VAL A 8 -13.83 -7.06 -11.34
C VAL A 8 -13.77 -6.77 -12.84
N PRO A 9 -14.72 -6.00 -13.42
CA PRO A 9 -14.71 -5.71 -14.85
C PRO A 9 -13.39 -5.04 -15.25
N PHE A 10 -12.58 -5.75 -16.04
CA PHE A 10 -11.34 -5.21 -16.58
C PHE A 10 -11.67 -4.38 -17.82
N LYS A 11 -11.35 -3.09 -17.79
CA LYS A 11 -11.45 -2.20 -18.98
C LYS A 11 -10.05 -1.90 -19.47
N PRO A 12 -9.63 -2.43 -20.64
CA PRO A 12 -8.36 -2.05 -21.25
C PRO A 12 -8.37 -0.57 -21.64
N GLY A 13 -7.29 0.14 -21.30
CA GLY A 13 -7.08 1.56 -21.60
C GLY A 13 -5.60 1.84 -21.87
N PRO A 14 -5.21 3.09 -22.13
CA PRO A 14 -3.81 3.46 -22.18
C PRO A 14 -3.16 3.10 -20.85
N GLY A 15 -2.06 2.33 -20.90
CA GLY A 15 -1.45 1.75 -19.70
C GLY A 15 -1.95 0.34 -19.36
N LEU A 16 -2.36 -0.47 -20.35
CA LEU A 16 -2.85 -1.84 -20.18
C LEU A 16 -2.01 -2.67 -19.22
N VAL A 17 -0.69 -2.58 -19.31
CA VAL A 17 0.27 -3.29 -18.44
C VAL A 17 0.05 -2.91 -16.96
N GLU A 18 -0.08 -1.62 -16.71
CA GLU A 18 -0.32 -1.09 -15.36
C GLU A 18 -1.70 -1.50 -14.82
N HIS A 19 -2.74 -1.47 -15.66
CA HIS A 19 -4.08 -1.94 -15.28
C HIS A 19 -4.09 -3.43 -14.90
N ILE A 20 -3.38 -4.28 -15.64
CA ILE A 20 -3.23 -5.70 -15.30
C ILE A 20 -2.48 -5.83 -13.97
N ALA A 21 -1.40 -5.08 -13.78
CA ALA A 21 -0.64 -5.09 -12.53
C ALA A 21 -1.51 -4.67 -11.34
N LEU A 22 -2.24 -3.56 -11.44
CA LEU A 22 -3.15 -3.07 -10.41
C LEU A 22 -4.27 -4.08 -10.10
N HIS A 23 -4.83 -4.74 -11.13
CA HIS A 23 -5.85 -5.76 -10.91
C HIS A 23 -5.32 -6.94 -10.05
N ILE A 24 -4.13 -7.44 -10.35
CA ILE A 24 -3.50 -8.52 -9.59
C ILE A 24 -3.07 -8.02 -8.20
N GLU A 25 -2.52 -6.82 -8.10
CA GLU A 25 -2.15 -6.16 -6.85
C GLU A 25 -3.33 -6.07 -5.89
N HIS A 26 -4.49 -5.58 -6.36
CA HIS A 26 -5.70 -5.50 -5.55
C HIS A 26 -6.11 -6.87 -4.99
N GLN A 27 -5.94 -7.95 -5.76
CA GLN A 27 -6.26 -9.29 -5.27
C GLN A 27 -5.27 -9.78 -4.21
N ILE A 28 -3.99 -9.43 -4.35
CA ILE A 28 -2.96 -9.73 -3.35
C ILE A 28 -3.21 -8.93 -2.07
N VAL A 29 -3.48 -7.64 -2.18
CA VAL A 29 -3.78 -6.74 -1.06
C VAL A 29 -5.06 -7.18 -0.34
N ALA A 30 -6.12 -7.51 -1.08
CA ALA A 30 -7.37 -8.03 -0.53
C ALA A 30 -7.23 -9.44 0.09
N GLY A 31 -6.09 -10.13 -0.13
CA GLY A 31 -5.85 -11.49 0.36
C GLY A 31 -6.66 -12.58 -0.36
N ILE A 32 -7.18 -12.28 -1.54
CA ILE A 32 -7.78 -13.23 -2.48
C ILE A 32 -6.66 -14.12 -3.01
N LEU A 33 -5.57 -13.50 -3.48
CA LEU A 33 -4.30 -14.16 -3.75
C LEU A 33 -3.43 -14.10 -2.49
N ARG A 34 -3.13 -15.25 -1.92
CA ARG A 34 -2.41 -15.38 -0.65
C ARG A 34 -0.91 -15.59 -0.89
N SER A 35 -0.10 -15.33 0.13
CA SER A 35 1.33 -15.67 0.10
C SER A 35 1.54 -17.14 -0.28
N GLY A 36 2.39 -17.38 -1.27
CA GLY A 36 2.67 -18.72 -1.82
C GLY A 36 1.73 -19.14 -2.95
N ASP A 37 0.63 -18.44 -3.20
CA ASP A 37 -0.27 -18.76 -4.31
C ASP A 37 0.43 -18.53 -5.64
N ARG A 38 0.18 -19.47 -6.56
CA ARG A 38 0.76 -19.43 -7.90
C ARG A 38 -0.16 -18.70 -8.87
N ILE A 39 0.41 -17.72 -9.59
CA ILE A 39 -0.26 -16.98 -10.65
C ILE A 39 0.24 -17.51 -12.00
N GLN A 40 -0.64 -18.14 -12.77
CA GLN A 40 -0.33 -18.69 -14.08
C GLN A 40 -0.60 -17.63 -15.17
N GLU A 41 0.40 -17.35 -16.03
CA GLU A 41 0.25 -16.42 -17.17
C GLU A 41 -0.98 -16.75 -18.03
N THR A 42 -1.16 -18.03 -18.37
CA THR A 42 -2.26 -18.50 -19.23
C THR A 42 -3.63 -18.22 -18.61
N ARG A 43 -3.74 -18.31 -17.29
CA ARG A 43 -4.99 -18.02 -16.59
C ARG A 43 -5.31 -16.53 -16.62
N VAL A 44 -4.31 -15.68 -16.39
CA VAL A 44 -4.48 -14.22 -16.48
C VAL A 44 -4.87 -13.80 -17.91
N VAL A 45 -4.18 -14.36 -18.93
CA VAL A 45 -4.50 -14.13 -20.34
C VAL A 45 -5.96 -14.47 -20.65
N SER A 46 -6.44 -15.64 -20.23
CA SER A 46 -7.82 -16.07 -20.51
C SER A 46 -8.88 -15.32 -19.74
N GLN A 47 -8.57 -14.88 -18.53
CA GLN A 47 -9.54 -14.18 -17.66
C GLN A 47 -9.70 -12.70 -18.00
N LEU A 48 -8.61 -12.05 -18.43
CA LEU A 48 -8.62 -10.62 -18.74
C LEU A 48 -8.70 -10.34 -20.25
N ASP A 49 -8.66 -11.38 -21.09
CA ASP A 49 -8.64 -11.30 -22.54
C ASP A 49 -7.52 -10.37 -23.07
N VAL A 50 -6.29 -10.63 -22.61
CA VAL A 50 -5.11 -9.81 -22.90
C VAL A 50 -3.97 -10.63 -23.50
N SER A 51 -2.97 -9.95 -24.10
CA SER A 51 -1.80 -10.64 -24.65
C SER A 51 -0.88 -11.23 -23.57
N ARG A 52 -0.19 -12.34 -23.90
CA ARG A 52 0.86 -12.91 -23.02
C ARG A 52 1.99 -11.92 -22.76
N GLY A 53 2.34 -11.07 -23.73
CA GLY A 53 3.35 -10.03 -23.57
C GLY A 53 2.95 -9.02 -22.50
N SER A 54 1.70 -8.51 -22.55
CA SER A 54 1.18 -7.58 -21.56
C SER A 54 1.16 -8.16 -20.15
N VAL A 55 0.81 -9.45 -20.00
CA VAL A 55 0.85 -10.16 -18.71
C VAL A 55 2.27 -10.27 -18.16
N ARG A 56 3.25 -10.61 -19.01
CA ARG A 56 4.66 -10.69 -18.57
C ARG A 56 5.22 -9.34 -18.14
N GLU A 57 4.89 -8.28 -18.86
CA GLU A 57 5.31 -6.93 -18.45
C GLU A 57 4.62 -6.52 -17.13
N SER A 58 3.34 -6.83 -16.93
CA SER A 58 2.67 -6.58 -15.66
C SER A 58 3.29 -7.37 -14.49
N PHE A 59 3.76 -8.59 -14.74
CA PHE A 59 4.48 -9.36 -13.72
C PHE A 59 5.81 -8.70 -13.35
N ARG A 60 6.54 -8.08 -14.30
CA ARG A 60 7.75 -7.31 -13.97
C ARG A 60 7.44 -6.10 -13.09
N VAL A 61 6.33 -5.41 -13.35
CA VAL A 61 5.86 -4.31 -12.47
C VAL A 61 5.61 -4.81 -11.06
N LEU A 62 4.87 -5.91 -10.91
CA LEU A 62 4.54 -6.51 -9.61
C LEU A 62 5.79 -7.06 -8.88
N GLU A 63 6.75 -7.62 -9.62
CA GLU A 63 8.01 -8.09 -9.09
C GLU A 63 8.86 -6.93 -8.54
N ARG A 64 8.94 -5.80 -9.26
CA ARG A 64 9.57 -4.57 -8.78
C ARG A 64 8.92 -4.08 -7.48
N ARG A 65 7.59 -4.11 -7.39
CA ARG A 65 6.82 -3.82 -6.17
C ARG A 65 6.95 -4.90 -5.08
N ARG A 66 7.74 -5.95 -5.32
CA ARG A 66 7.94 -7.05 -4.36
C ARG A 66 6.66 -7.78 -3.95
N LEU A 67 5.65 -7.78 -4.80
CA LEU A 67 4.39 -8.49 -4.56
C LEU A 67 4.41 -9.92 -5.04
N ILE A 68 5.22 -10.21 -6.05
CA ILE A 68 5.41 -11.57 -6.62
C ILE A 68 6.89 -11.84 -6.89
N ASP A 69 7.23 -13.13 -6.98
CA ASP A 69 8.49 -13.62 -7.53
C ASP A 69 8.18 -14.32 -8.86
N VAL A 70 8.79 -13.84 -9.96
CA VAL A 70 8.59 -14.43 -11.29
C VAL A 70 9.44 -15.70 -11.43
N ILE A 71 8.80 -16.80 -11.79
CA ILE A 71 9.46 -18.08 -12.03
C ILE A 71 9.52 -18.33 -13.54
N PRO A 72 10.73 -18.40 -14.13
CA PRO A 72 10.89 -18.63 -15.57
C PRO A 72 10.05 -19.83 -16.06
N ARG A 73 9.24 -19.62 -17.09
CA ARG A 73 8.37 -20.61 -17.75
C ARG A 73 7.26 -21.19 -16.83
N ARG A 74 7.09 -20.69 -15.61
CA ARG A 74 6.13 -21.24 -14.63
C ARG A 74 5.12 -20.21 -14.08
N GLY A 75 5.17 -18.94 -14.54
CA GLY A 75 4.35 -17.85 -14.03
C GLY A 75 4.99 -17.16 -12.83
N ALA A 76 4.23 -16.81 -11.81
CA ALA A 76 4.72 -16.13 -10.63
C ALA A 76 4.17 -16.75 -9.35
N ILE A 77 4.81 -16.42 -8.21
CA ILE A 77 4.34 -16.78 -6.86
C ILE A 77 4.19 -15.50 -6.05
N VAL A 78 3.09 -15.37 -5.31
CA VAL A 78 2.87 -14.26 -4.39
C VAL A 78 3.89 -14.33 -3.25
N THR A 79 4.65 -13.25 -3.04
CA THR A 79 5.70 -13.18 -2.01
C THR A 79 5.13 -13.37 -0.61
N SER A 80 5.96 -13.88 0.30
CA SER A 80 5.60 -13.94 1.71
C SER A 80 5.73 -12.57 2.37
N LEU A 81 4.83 -12.28 3.30
CA LEU A 81 4.90 -11.11 4.15
C LEU A 81 5.53 -11.50 5.50
N SER A 82 6.85 -11.76 5.48
CA SER A 82 7.58 -12.18 6.69
C SER A 82 7.69 -11.05 7.71
N PRO A 83 7.80 -11.37 9.01
CA PRO A 83 8.06 -10.38 10.06
C PRO A 83 9.28 -9.49 9.76
N SER A 84 10.41 -10.09 9.33
CA SER A 84 11.63 -9.35 8.98
C SER A 84 11.38 -8.36 7.83
N ARG A 85 10.65 -8.78 6.80
CA ARG A 85 10.33 -7.88 5.67
C ARG A 85 9.50 -6.68 6.11
N VAL A 86 8.54 -6.87 7.01
CA VAL A 86 7.76 -5.76 7.56
C VAL A 86 8.64 -4.83 8.39
N GLN A 87 9.55 -5.38 9.21
CA GLN A 87 10.51 -4.59 9.99
C GLN A 87 11.44 -3.76 9.09
N ASP A 88 12.00 -4.35 8.02
CA ASP A 88 12.83 -3.63 7.05
C ASP A 88 12.08 -2.44 6.43
N LEU A 89 10.83 -2.66 6.04
CA LEU A 89 9.99 -1.62 5.43
C LEU A 89 9.65 -0.50 6.43
N THR A 90 9.23 -0.86 7.64
CA THR A 90 8.84 0.12 8.68
C THR A 90 10.03 0.87 9.26
N SER A 91 11.26 0.41 9.05
CA SER A 91 12.48 1.17 9.35
C SER A 91 12.88 2.13 8.22
N ALA A 92 12.65 1.77 6.95
CA ALA A 92 13.07 2.55 5.81
C ALA A 92 12.07 3.67 5.43
N LEU A 93 10.76 3.35 5.44
CA LEU A 93 9.72 4.27 5.00
C LEU A 93 9.69 5.59 5.80
N PRO A 94 9.83 5.62 7.14
CA PRO A 94 9.84 6.88 7.89
C PRO A 94 10.95 7.84 7.45
N ILE A 95 12.10 7.34 7.01
CA ILE A 95 13.23 8.17 6.55
C ILE A 95 12.79 9.01 5.35
N LEU A 96 12.15 8.38 4.38
CA LEU A 96 11.63 9.05 3.19
C LEU A 96 10.48 10.00 3.55
N LEU A 97 9.52 9.51 4.32
CA LEU A 97 8.31 10.28 4.66
C LEU A 97 8.61 11.50 5.53
N THR A 98 9.51 11.38 6.51
CA THR A 98 9.90 12.51 7.35
C THR A 98 10.60 13.59 6.54
N HIS A 99 11.42 13.20 5.57
CA HIS A 99 12.04 14.15 4.65
C HIS A 99 10.99 14.86 3.78
N VAL A 100 10.09 14.12 3.14
CA VAL A 100 8.99 14.69 2.35
C VAL A 100 8.15 15.67 3.18
N ILE A 101 7.80 15.30 4.40
CA ILE A 101 7.03 16.15 5.31
C ILE A 101 7.81 17.41 5.69
N SER A 102 9.12 17.31 5.97
CA SER A 102 9.94 18.47 6.32
C SER A 102 10.00 19.53 5.19
N GLU A 103 9.90 19.09 3.93
CA GLU A 103 9.86 19.99 2.78
C GLU A 103 8.43 20.51 2.48
N LEU A 104 7.39 19.72 2.73
CA LEU A 104 6.00 20.10 2.45
C LEU A 104 5.36 20.99 3.51
N VAL A 105 5.61 20.73 4.79
CA VAL A 105 4.95 21.44 5.89
C VAL A 105 5.19 22.96 5.84
N PRO A 106 6.40 23.48 5.54
CA PRO A 106 6.62 24.93 5.40
C PRO A 106 5.82 25.61 4.28
N VAL A 107 5.41 24.85 3.27
CA VAL A 107 4.64 25.34 2.10
C VAL A 107 3.21 24.81 2.09
N TRP A 108 2.75 24.26 3.22
CA TRP A 108 1.41 23.70 3.35
C TRP A 108 0.35 24.78 3.11
N SER A 109 -0.68 24.45 2.37
CA SER A 109 -1.70 25.38 1.95
C SER A 109 -3.10 24.75 2.05
N PRO A 110 -4.18 25.55 2.04
CA PRO A 110 -5.55 25.04 2.01
C PRO A 110 -5.84 24.09 0.83
N LYS A 111 -5.09 24.20 -0.28
CA LYS A 111 -5.18 23.27 -1.39
C LYS A 111 -4.65 21.90 -1.01
N HIS A 112 -3.54 21.83 -0.28
CA HIS A 112 -2.97 20.59 0.22
C HIS A 112 -3.93 19.91 1.21
N SER A 113 -4.51 20.65 2.16
CA SER A 113 -5.51 20.13 3.11
C SER A 113 -6.71 19.54 2.38
N ARG A 114 -7.24 20.22 1.36
CA ARG A 114 -8.37 19.69 0.57
C ARG A 114 -8.03 18.40 -0.15
N SER A 115 -6.87 18.32 -0.81
CA SER A 115 -6.42 17.10 -1.48
C SER A 115 -6.21 15.95 -0.49
N LEU A 116 -5.76 16.25 0.73
CA LEU A 116 -5.60 15.26 1.78
C LEU A 116 -6.95 14.76 2.29
N GLU A 117 -7.92 15.66 2.50
CA GLU A 117 -9.30 15.30 2.88
C GLU A 117 -9.97 14.39 1.84
N GLU A 118 -9.81 14.69 0.55
CA GLU A 118 -10.30 13.86 -0.55
C GLU A 118 -9.68 12.46 -0.51
N ALA A 119 -8.37 12.36 -0.27
CA ALA A 119 -7.66 11.08 -0.14
C ALA A 119 -8.13 10.29 1.10
N MET A 120 -8.38 10.98 2.21
CA MET A 120 -8.91 10.36 3.43
C MET A 120 -10.31 9.77 3.18
N GLN A 121 -11.19 10.52 2.55
CA GLN A 121 -12.54 10.06 2.21
C GLN A 121 -12.50 8.85 1.26
N ALA A 122 -11.63 8.90 0.23
CA ALA A 122 -11.46 7.80 -0.72
C ALA A 122 -10.87 6.53 -0.08
N SER A 123 -10.10 6.66 1.00
CA SER A 123 -9.43 5.55 1.71
C SER A 123 -10.21 4.99 2.90
N GLU A 124 -11.40 5.53 3.16
CA GLU A 124 -12.23 5.07 4.27
C GLU A 124 -12.76 3.65 4.02
N SER A 125 -12.49 2.78 4.97
CA SER A 125 -12.95 1.39 4.93
C SER A 125 -14.44 1.29 5.27
N LYS A 126 -15.05 0.13 4.96
CA LYS A 126 -16.43 -0.19 5.38
C LYS A 126 -16.66 -0.17 6.91
N PHE A 127 -15.61 -0.07 7.70
CA PHE A 127 -15.64 0.03 9.17
C PHE A 127 -15.44 1.47 9.66
N GLY A 128 -15.43 2.48 8.77
CA GLY A 128 -15.22 3.88 9.12
C GLY A 128 -13.77 4.24 9.50
N CYS A 129 -12.82 3.35 9.27
CA CYS A 129 -11.41 3.60 9.51
C CYS A 129 -10.69 3.98 8.22
N ILE A 130 -9.87 5.01 8.29
CA ILE A 130 -9.02 5.45 7.17
C ILE A 130 -7.78 4.54 7.08
N ASN A 131 -7.39 4.20 5.86
CA ASN A 131 -6.11 3.57 5.61
C ASN A 131 -4.98 4.60 5.76
N PRO A 132 -4.15 4.55 6.82
CA PRO A 132 -3.09 5.53 7.01
C PRO A 132 -2.03 5.48 5.90
N ILE A 133 -1.86 4.33 5.25
CA ILE A 133 -0.88 4.17 4.17
C ILE A 133 -1.31 4.97 2.94
N SER A 134 -2.59 4.89 2.55
CA SER A 134 -3.13 5.70 1.45
C SER A 134 -3.01 7.21 1.70
N VAL A 135 -3.12 7.63 2.97
CA VAL A 135 -2.92 9.03 3.35
C VAL A 135 -1.46 9.45 3.25
N LEU A 136 -0.53 8.61 3.71
CA LEU A 136 0.91 8.86 3.57
C LEU A 136 1.33 8.90 2.09
N GLU A 137 0.77 8.03 1.25
CA GLU A 137 0.92 8.08 -0.20
C GLU A 137 0.41 9.42 -0.77
N ALA A 138 -0.78 9.85 -0.39
CA ALA A 138 -1.35 11.12 -0.83
C ALA A 138 -0.46 12.31 -0.46
N ILE A 139 0.10 12.34 0.75
CA ILE A 139 1.06 13.37 1.18
C ILE A 139 2.29 13.37 0.25
N CYS A 140 2.86 12.21 -0.06
CA CYS A 140 3.99 12.13 -0.99
C CYS A 140 3.64 12.61 -2.41
N ARG A 141 2.41 12.36 -2.86
CA ARG A 141 1.93 12.81 -4.18
C ARG A 141 1.75 14.32 -4.28
N LEU A 142 1.63 15.03 -3.16
CA LEU A 142 1.61 16.51 -3.10
C LEU A 142 3.00 17.11 -3.31
N HIS A 143 4.07 16.33 -3.10
CA HIS A 143 5.43 16.81 -3.27
C HIS A 143 5.80 16.97 -4.76
N PRO A 144 6.48 18.09 -5.17
CA PRO A 144 6.83 18.32 -6.57
C PRO A 144 7.89 17.35 -7.11
N ASN A 145 8.72 16.76 -6.25
CA ASN A 145 9.75 15.80 -6.65
C ASN A 145 9.11 14.44 -7.00
N THR A 146 9.12 14.11 -8.29
CA THR A 146 8.51 12.88 -8.82
C THR A 146 9.23 11.60 -8.36
N VAL A 147 10.53 11.68 -8.03
CA VAL A 147 11.32 10.53 -7.55
C VAL A 147 10.79 10.01 -6.21
N TYR A 148 10.37 10.88 -5.30
CA TYR A 148 9.75 10.44 -4.04
C TYR A 148 8.47 9.65 -4.30
N ARG A 149 7.68 10.09 -5.27
CA ARG A 149 6.45 9.40 -5.69
C ARG A 149 6.75 8.02 -6.25
N GLU A 150 7.74 7.91 -7.15
CA GLU A 150 8.14 6.63 -7.74
C GLU A 150 8.62 5.64 -6.68
N LEU A 151 9.43 6.09 -5.71
CA LEU A 151 9.90 5.26 -4.60
C LEU A 151 8.74 4.77 -3.71
N ILE A 152 7.78 5.64 -3.44
CA ILE A 152 6.60 5.31 -2.63
C ILE A 152 5.69 4.33 -3.38
N ASP A 153 5.42 4.55 -4.67
CA ASP A 153 4.56 3.69 -5.49
C ASP A 153 5.06 2.23 -5.51
N ASP A 154 6.37 2.00 -5.38
CA ASP A 154 6.93 0.65 -5.30
C ASP A 154 6.83 0.03 -3.87
N LEU A 155 6.70 0.84 -2.82
CA LEU A 155 6.67 0.38 -1.42
C LEU A 155 5.23 0.22 -0.89
N ILE A 156 4.34 1.15 -1.22
CA ILE A 156 2.98 1.23 -0.71
C ILE A 156 2.20 -0.09 -0.80
N PRO A 157 2.21 -0.83 -1.93
CA PRO A 157 1.42 -2.05 -2.05
C PRO A 157 1.77 -3.11 -1.00
N THR A 158 3.03 -3.16 -0.55
CA THR A 158 3.42 -4.08 0.53
C THR A 158 2.86 -3.63 1.87
N PHE A 159 2.84 -2.31 2.15
CA PHE A 159 2.21 -1.76 3.35
C PHE A 159 0.70 -1.94 3.35
N ASP A 160 0.05 -1.77 2.20
CA ASP A 160 -1.40 -2.03 2.05
C ASP A 160 -1.75 -3.49 2.36
N ARG A 161 -0.88 -4.44 2.02
CA ARG A 161 -1.03 -5.85 2.44
C ARG A 161 -0.97 -6.01 3.95
N VAL A 162 -0.03 -5.32 4.62
CA VAL A 162 0.07 -5.31 6.09
C VAL A 162 -1.21 -4.76 6.70
N PHE A 163 -1.64 -3.59 6.24
CA PHE A 163 -2.85 -2.92 6.74
C PHE A 163 -4.10 -3.76 6.48
N SER A 164 -4.29 -4.27 5.27
CA SER A 164 -5.44 -5.12 4.93
C SER A 164 -5.48 -6.41 5.76
N LYS A 165 -4.33 -6.97 6.14
CA LYS A 165 -4.28 -8.11 7.07
C LYS A 165 -4.70 -7.69 8.47
N LEU A 166 -4.30 -6.51 8.95
CA LEU A 166 -4.77 -5.96 10.24
C LEU A 166 -6.27 -5.73 10.24
N VAL A 167 -6.84 -5.14 9.19
CA VAL A 167 -8.30 -4.92 9.07
C VAL A 167 -9.07 -6.23 9.24
N ARG A 168 -8.54 -7.33 8.70
CA ARG A 168 -9.21 -8.65 8.80
C ARG A 168 -9.05 -9.31 10.17
N LEU A 169 -7.95 -9.07 10.87
CA LEU A 169 -7.56 -9.86 12.05
C LEU A 169 -7.48 -9.05 13.35
N ASN A 170 -7.39 -7.74 13.29
CA ASN A 170 -7.16 -6.87 14.45
C ASN A 170 -7.77 -5.48 14.27
N LEU A 171 -9.10 -5.40 14.26
CA LEU A 171 -9.82 -4.14 14.03
C LEU A 171 -9.47 -3.06 15.07
N SER A 172 -9.33 -3.41 16.36
CA SER A 172 -8.94 -2.45 17.40
C SER A 172 -7.55 -1.83 17.16
N GLY A 173 -6.65 -2.62 16.53
CA GLY A 173 -5.36 -2.12 16.08
C GLY A 173 -5.50 -1.09 14.97
N VAL A 174 -6.41 -1.32 14.03
CA VAL A 174 -6.72 -0.40 12.92
C VAL A 174 -7.32 0.90 13.44
N GLU A 175 -8.32 0.83 14.33
CA GLU A 175 -8.92 2.01 14.97
C GLU A 175 -7.89 2.88 15.71
N SER A 176 -6.90 2.25 16.33
CA SER A 176 -5.81 2.97 16.99
C SER A 176 -4.92 3.72 15.98
N LEU A 177 -4.63 3.14 14.80
CA LEU A 177 -3.86 3.80 13.74
C LEU A 177 -4.65 4.96 13.12
N ASP A 178 -5.93 4.76 12.86
CA ASP A 178 -6.84 5.79 12.37
C ASP A 178 -6.91 6.98 13.35
N ARG A 179 -7.03 6.70 14.65
CA ARG A 179 -7.00 7.75 15.68
C ARG A 179 -5.68 8.52 15.67
N MET A 180 -4.54 7.85 15.60
CA MET A 180 -3.23 8.53 15.52
C MET A 180 -3.15 9.45 14.31
N LEU A 181 -3.61 9.00 13.15
CA LEU A 181 -3.66 9.79 11.95
C LEU A 181 -4.49 11.07 12.15
N LYS A 182 -5.75 10.91 12.57
CA LYS A 182 -6.74 12.01 12.69
C LYS A 182 -6.43 12.99 13.82
N THR A 183 -5.90 12.52 14.96
CA THR A 183 -5.75 13.37 16.15
C THR A 183 -4.33 13.88 16.39
N LYS A 184 -3.34 13.35 15.67
CA LYS A 184 -1.95 13.73 15.86
C LYS A 184 -1.25 14.16 14.58
N LEU A 185 -1.16 13.26 13.58
CA LEU A 185 -0.37 13.55 12.38
C LEU A 185 -0.98 14.70 11.56
N ILE A 186 -2.25 14.60 11.19
CA ILE A 186 -2.89 15.62 10.36
C ILE A 186 -2.91 16.98 11.04
N PRO A 187 -3.32 17.12 12.31
CA PRO A 187 -3.26 18.41 13.02
C PRO A 187 -1.85 18.99 13.12
N ALA A 188 -0.82 18.17 13.30
CA ALA A 188 0.57 18.63 13.34
C ALA A 188 1.02 19.20 11.98
N ILE A 189 0.66 18.53 10.87
CA ILE A 189 0.95 19.03 9.50
C ILE A 189 0.24 20.37 9.25
N GLU A 190 -1.04 20.46 9.55
CA GLU A 190 -1.86 21.66 9.33
C GLU A 190 -1.42 22.84 10.21
N ALA A 191 -0.91 22.55 11.41
CA ALA A 191 -0.35 23.55 12.31
C ALA A 191 1.09 23.96 11.96
N GLY A 192 1.68 23.42 10.90
CA GLY A 192 3.05 23.75 10.48
C GLY A 192 4.15 23.17 11.40
N GLN A 193 3.85 22.16 12.19
CA GLN A 193 4.75 21.60 13.19
C GLN A 193 5.63 20.50 12.56
N ILE A 194 6.75 20.89 11.97
CA ILE A 194 7.62 19.97 11.20
C ILE A 194 8.10 18.80 12.05
N ASP A 195 8.73 19.07 13.20
CA ASP A 195 9.31 18.02 14.06
C ASP A 195 8.24 17.07 14.61
N GLU A 196 7.09 17.62 15.02
CA GLU A 196 5.97 16.80 15.48
C GLU A 196 5.39 15.95 14.36
N SER A 197 5.22 16.50 13.16
CA SER A 197 4.74 15.76 11.99
C SER A 197 5.68 14.60 11.64
N ALA A 198 6.98 14.83 11.62
CA ALA A 198 8.01 13.83 11.38
C ALA A 198 8.01 12.74 12.46
N HIS A 199 7.87 13.14 13.74
CA HIS A 199 7.73 12.22 14.86
C HIS A 199 6.50 11.33 14.72
N GLN A 200 5.34 11.92 14.41
CA GLN A 200 4.08 11.18 14.28
C GLN A 200 4.08 10.18 13.10
N VAL A 201 4.73 10.49 11.99
CA VAL A 201 4.93 9.53 10.88
C VAL A 201 5.75 8.33 11.35
N SER A 202 6.86 8.58 12.07
CA SER A 202 7.70 7.52 12.59
C SER A 202 6.96 6.64 13.59
N GLU A 203 6.15 7.24 14.47
CA GLU A 203 5.31 6.51 15.43
C GLU A 203 4.20 5.70 14.74
N LEU A 204 3.61 6.22 13.68
CA LEU A 204 2.59 5.53 12.90
C LEU A 204 3.17 4.25 12.26
N CYS A 205 4.34 4.33 11.64
CA CYS A 205 5.02 3.18 11.05
C CYS A 205 5.42 2.13 12.10
N ARG A 206 5.99 2.56 13.23
CA ARG A 206 6.31 1.66 14.36
C ARG A 206 5.07 1.00 14.97
N SER A 207 3.98 1.75 15.06
CA SER A 207 2.72 1.23 15.56
C SER A 207 2.10 0.20 14.62
N LEU A 208 2.18 0.43 13.30
CA LEU A 208 1.76 -0.53 12.28
C LEU A 208 2.53 -1.85 12.40
N GLU A 209 3.87 -1.77 12.48
CA GLU A 209 4.74 -2.94 12.69
C GLU A 209 4.35 -3.72 13.94
N ARG A 210 4.33 -3.06 15.09
CA ARG A 210 4.02 -3.69 16.37
C ARG A 210 2.68 -4.42 16.31
N LYS A 211 1.63 -3.78 15.80
CA LYS A 211 0.30 -4.38 15.68
C LYS A 211 0.28 -5.56 14.72
N TYR A 212 1.04 -5.49 13.64
CA TYR A 212 1.19 -6.61 12.72
C TYR A 212 1.86 -7.82 13.39
N LEU A 213 2.97 -7.59 14.10
CA LEU A 213 3.71 -8.65 14.81
C LEU A 213 2.89 -9.27 15.95
N GLU A 214 2.13 -8.47 16.71
CA GLU A 214 1.19 -8.95 17.72
C GLU A 214 0.09 -9.83 17.10
N THR A 215 -0.41 -9.44 15.94
CA THR A 215 -1.44 -10.20 15.22
C THR A 215 -0.92 -11.56 14.77
N LEU A 216 0.32 -11.62 14.29
CA LEU A 216 0.95 -12.89 13.90
C LEU A 216 1.09 -13.85 15.08
N LYS A 217 1.48 -13.35 16.27
CA LYS A 217 1.61 -14.16 17.50
C LYS A 217 0.28 -14.76 17.98
N ARG A 218 -0.86 -14.14 17.62
CA ARG A 218 -2.21 -14.60 18.01
C ARG A 218 -2.79 -15.61 17.02
N THR A 219 -2.27 -15.66 15.80
CA THR A 219 -2.81 -16.48 14.71
C THR A 219 -1.95 -17.67 14.32
N GLY A 220 -0.74 -17.80 14.87
CA GLY A 220 0.17 -18.94 14.74
C GLY A 220 0.19 -19.79 15.98
#